data_d1e62760003f8c34a7b8ea02e78c3803
#
_entry.id   d1e62760003f8c34a7b8ea02e78c3803
#
_cell.length_a   1.000
_cell.length_b   1.000
_cell.length_c   1.000
_cell.angle_alpha   90.00
_cell.angle_beta   90.00
_cell.angle_gamma   90.00
#
_symmetry.space_group_name_H-M   'P 1'
#
loop_
_entity.id
_entity.type
_entity.pdbx_description
1 polymer ?
#
loop_
_entity_poly.entity_id
_entity_poly.type
_entity_poly.pdbx_seq_one_letter_code
_entity_poly.pdbx_strand_id
1 'polypeptide(L)'
;MSKSASGFDVRLPRSLKAERRGDIAVLFLARAEKRNAIDDPTVFGIEAFFAALPDAIKAVVLAGEGDHFCSGLDLGELTSRDIAQGIAHSRSWHRAFERIEFGKAPVVAVLHGAVVGGGLEIAAACHIRVAEASAYYALPEGSRGIFVGGGGAVRLPRLIGTARMMDMMLTGRTYGAEEGQAIGISHYLVPPGDGLAKGIELAERIAGNAPMTNFAVTQVLPRIAESDPASGYVTEALIAAIAQGDDEAKARLKAFLEKRAPKVVRERARGKSARH
;
A
#
# COMPACT_ATOMS: atom_id res chain seq x y z
N MET A 1 -28.68 -3.42 -15.76
CA MET A 1 -27.70 -3.40 -14.66
C MET A 1 -27.24 -1.96 -14.50
N SER A 2 -27.59 -1.31 -13.38
CA SER A 2 -27.19 0.09 -13.11
C SER A 2 -25.68 0.12 -12.86
N LYS A 3 -24.93 0.86 -13.69
CA LYS A 3 -23.51 1.13 -13.44
C LYS A 3 -23.42 1.84 -12.09
N SER A 4 -22.59 1.30 -11.18
CA SER A 4 -22.27 1.94 -9.91
C SER A 4 -21.75 3.35 -10.19
N ALA A 5 -22.14 4.33 -9.36
CA ALA A 5 -21.69 5.72 -9.46
C ALA A 5 -20.17 5.89 -9.36
N SER A 6 -19.46 4.86 -8.88
CA SER A 6 -17.99 4.81 -8.72
C SER A 6 -17.22 4.49 -10.01
N GLY A 7 -17.88 4.04 -11.09
CA GLY A 7 -17.20 3.60 -12.32
C GLY A 7 -16.52 2.22 -12.23
N PHE A 8 -16.75 1.47 -11.14
CA PHE A 8 -16.26 0.10 -10.93
C PHE A 8 -17.44 -0.89 -10.93
N ASP A 9 -17.27 -2.05 -11.56
CA ASP A 9 -18.27 -3.12 -11.59
C ASP A 9 -18.11 -4.06 -10.37
N VAL A 10 -18.15 -3.44 -9.17
CA VAL A 10 -18.08 -4.15 -7.90
C VAL A 10 -18.96 -3.45 -6.86
N ARG A 11 -19.71 -4.23 -6.09
CA ARG A 11 -20.47 -3.72 -4.96
C ARG A 11 -19.56 -3.65 -3.73
N LEU A 12 -19.28 -2.45 -3.26
CA LEU A 12 -18.50 -2.22 -2.05
C LEU A 12 -19.39 -2.13 -0.81
N PRO A 13 -18.91 -2.58 0.36
CA PRO A 13 -19.56 -2.31 1.64
C PRO A 13 -19.52 -0.80 1.94
N ARG A 14 -20.36 -0.34 2.87
CA ARG A 14 -20.39 1.08 3.28
C ARG A 14 -19.07 1.58 3.89
N SER A 15 -18.25 0.66 4.38
CA SER A 15 -16.93 0.93 4.92
C SER A 15 -15.87 1.25 3.86
N LEU A 16 -16.21 1.16 2.57
CA LEU A 16 -15.32 1.44 1.46
C LEU A 16 -16.00 2.37 0.45
N LYS A 17 -15.23 3.31 -0.08
CA LYS A 17 -15.62 4.14 -1.23
C LYS A 17 -14.53 4.07 -2.30
N ALA A 18 -14.92 4.05 -3.56
CA ALA A 18 -13.99 4.07 -4.66
C ALA A 18 -14.32 5.19 -5.64
N GLU A 19 -13.29 5.90 -6.10
CA GLU A 19 -13.36 6.93 -7.11
C GLU A 19 -12.43 6.58 -8.27
N ARG A 20 -12.86 6.87 -9.48
CA ARG A 20 -12.01 6.77 -10.66
C ARG A 20 -11.55 8.15 -11.11
N ARG A 21 -10.26 8.31 -11.32
CA ARG A 21 -9.60 9.52 -11.84
C ARG A 21 -8.73 9.16 -13.04
N GLY A 22 -9.36 9.15 -14.22
CA GLY A 22 -8.69 8.71 -15.46
C GLY A 22 -8.32 7.21 -15.40
N ASP A 23 -7.03 6.92 -15.41
CA ASP A 23 -6.44 5.59 -15.28
C ASP A 23 -5.95 5.27 -13.85
N ILE A 24 -6.35 6.08 -12.87
CA ILE A 24 -6.08 5.88 -11.46
C ILE A 24 -7.40 5.58 -10.73
N ALA A 25 -7.35 4.67 -9.76
CA ALA A 25 -8.39 4.47 -8.77
C ALA A 25 -7.98 5.04 -7.42
N VAL A 26 -8.91 5.61 -6.67
CA VAL A 26 -8.73 5.96 -5.26
C VAL A 26 -9.71 5.13 -4.46
N LEU A 27 -9.20 4.28 -3.55
CA LEU A 27 -9.99 3.50 -2.61
C LEU A 27 -9.87 4.14 -1.22
N PHE A 28 -11.00 4.48 -0.62
CA PHE A 28 -11.04 5.03 0.73
C PHE A 28 -11.58 3.99 1.72
N LEU A 29 -10.92 3.87 2.85
CA LEU A 29 -11.52 3.34 4.08
C LEU A 29 -12.47 4.41 4.61
N ALA A 30 -13.76 4.10 4.75
CA ALA A 30 -14.83 5.08 4.89
C ALA A 30 -15.70 4.85 6.15
N ARG A 31 -15.05 4.50 7.27
CA ARG A 31 -15.65 4.38 8.61
C ARG A 31 -14.98 5.36 9.57
N ALA A 32 -14.97 6.65 9.21
CA ALA A 32 -14.26 7.69 9.97
C ALA A 32 -14.71 7.73 11.45
N GLU A 33 -15.99 7.49 11.74
CA GLU A 33 -16.56 7.43 13.10
C GLU A 33 -15.97 6.30 13.96
N LYS A 34 -15.40 5.27 13.33
CA LYS A 34 -14.67 4.16 13.96
C LYS A 34 -13.16 4.21 13.67
N ARG A 35 -12.63 5.38 13.29
CA ARG A 35 -11.23 5.57 12.90
C ARG A 35 -10.80 4.57 11.81
N ASN A 36 -11.70 4.25 10.89
CA ASN A 36 -11.51 3.29 9.81
C ASN A 36 -11.09 1.89 10.28
N ALA A 37 -11.60 1.43 11.42
CA ALA A 37 -11.40 0.07 11.88
C ALA A 37 -11.95 -0.92 10.85
N ILE A 38 -11.20 -2.01 10.62
CA ILE A 38 -11.47 -3.03 9.60
C ILE A 38 -12.29 -4.17 10.21
N ASP A 39 -13.45 -4.44 9.61
CA ASP A 39 -14.30 -5.60 9.85
C ASP A 39 -14.26 -6.58 8.68
N ASP A 40 -14.84 -7.77 8.83
CA ASP A 40 -14.88 -8.78 7.79
C ASP A 40 -15.48 -8.27 6.45
N PRO A 41 -16.61 -7.49 6.46
CA PRO A 41 -17.11 -6.88 5.23
C PRO A 41 -16.09 -5.98 4.54
N THR A 42 -15.29 -5.23 5.30
CA THR A 42 -14.23 -4.37 4.74
C THR A 42 -13.13 -5.20 4.09
N VAL A 43 -12.68 -6.28 4.74
CA VAL A 43 -11.67 -7.20 4.18
C VAL A 43 -12.14 -7.82 2.87
N PHE A 44 -13.38 -8.35 2.83
CA PHE A 44 -13.96 -8.93 1.62
C PHE A 44 -14.19 -7.88 0.54
N GLY A 45 -14.55 -6.66 0.91
CA GLY A 45 -14.70 -5.55 -0.01
C GLY A 45 -13.38 -5.13 -0.66
N ILE A 46 -12.28 -5.12 0.10
CA ILE A 46 -10.92 -4.88 -0.41
C ILE A 46 -10.54 -5.98 -1.40
N GLU A 47 -10.70 -7.25 -1.04
CA GLU A 47 -10.42 -8.39 -1.91
C GLU A 47 -11.19 -8.28 -3.23
N ALA A 48 -12.51 -8.01 -3.15
CA ALA A 48 -13.39 -7.88 -4.30
C ALA A 48 -13.00 -6.68 -5.19
N PHE A 49 -12.67 -5.52 -4.60
CA PHE A 49 -12.24 -4.35 -5.35
C PHE A 49 -10.99 -4.62 -6.18
N PHE A 50 -9.93 -5.15 -5.56
CA PHE A 50 -8.69 -5.42 -6.28
C PHE A 50 -8.81 -6.57 -7.27
N ALA A 51 -9.68 -7.56 -7.03
CA ALA A 51 -9.97 -8.64 -7.96
C ALA A 51 -10.73 -8.16 -9.21
N ALA A 52 -11.64 -7.19 -9.04
CA ALA A 52 -12.47 -6.62 -10.11
C ALA A 52 -11.86 -5.37 -10.76
N LEU A 53 -10.60 -5.04 -10.47
CA LEU A 53 -9.96 -3.82 -10.97
C LEU A 53 -9.88 -3.85 -12.51
N PRO A 54 -10.47 -2.87 -13.23
CA PRO A 54 -10.41 -2.82 -14.68
C PRO A 54 -8.97 -2.70 -15.21
N ASP A 55 -8.69 -3.26 -16.38
CA ASP A 55 -7.36 -3.19 -17.02
C ASP A 55 -6.93 -1.75 -17.36
N ALA A 56 -7.91 -0.85 -17.52
CA ALA A 56 -7.66 0.57 -17.72
C ALA A 56 -7.11 1.29 -16.46
N ILE A 57 -7.18 0.68 -15.28
CA ILE A 57 -6.61 1.23 -14.05
C ILE A 57 -5.16 0.78 -13.93
N LYS A 58 -4.24 1.74 -13.92
CA LYS A 58 -2.79 1.53 -13.93
C LYS A 58 -2.14 1.73 -12.56
N ALA A 59 -2.81 2.44 -11.65
CA ALA A 59 -2.34 2.63 -10.27
C ALA A 59 -3.54 2.85 -9.34
N VAL A 60 -3.34 2.54 -8.05
CA VAL A 60 -4.36 2.74 -7.01
C VAL A 60 -3.76 3.59 -5.89
N VAL A 61 -4.56 4.53 -5.36
CA VAL A 61 -4.30 5.22 -4.10
C VAL A 61 -5.22 4.64 -3.05
N LEU A 62 -4.68 4.21 -1.92
CA LEU A 62 -5.42 3.77 -0.74
C LEU A 62 -5.31 4.83 0.36
N ALA A 63 -6.43 5.37 0.81
CA ALA A 63 -6.49 6.42 1.82
C ALA A 63 -7.58 6.14 2.86
N GLY A 64 -7.56 6.86 3.99
CA GLY A 64 -8.65 6.86 4.97
C GLY A 64 -9.48 8.13 4.86
N GLU A 65 -10.80 8.08 5.11
CA GLU A 65 -11.61 9.27 5.37
C GLU A 65 -11.45 9.74 6.82
N GLY A 66 -11.61 11.05 7.07
CA GLY A 66 -11.52 11.65 8.39
C GLY A 66 -10.08 11.80 8.88
N ASP A 67 -9.88 11.73 10.21
CA ASP A 67 -8.61 12.10 10.87
C ASP A 67 -7.59 10.95 10.94
N HIS A 68 -7.95 9.73 10.51
CA HIS A 68 -7.13 8.54 10.68
C HIS A 68 -7.13 7.68 9.42
N PHE A 69 -5.98 7.11 9.10
CA PHE A 69 -5.88 6.11 8.05
C PHE A 69 -6.64 4.83 8.46
N CYS A 70 -6.22 4.19 9.55
CA CYS A 70 -6.86 2.97 10.04
C CYS A 70 -6.38 2.60 11.45
N SER A 71 -7.31 2.34 12.37
CA SER A 71 -7.02 1.91 13.75
C SER A 71 -6.90 0.40 13.93
N GLY A 72 -6.91 -0.37 12.83
CA GLY A 72 -6.75 -1.83 12.84
C GLY A 72 -8.05 -2.60 12.87
N LEU A 73 -7.99 -3.84 13.38
CA LEU A 73 -9.15 -4.72 13.48
C LEU A 73 -10.26 -4.08 14.34
N ASP A 74 -11.50 -4.11 13.87
CA ASP A 74 -12.66 -3.77 14.70
C ASP A 74 -12.80 -4.81 15.83
N LEU A 75 -12.53 -4.39 17.07
CA LEU A 75 -12.54 -5.28 18.21
C LEU A 75 -13.91 -5.90 18.49
N GLY A 76 -14.97 -5.32 17.94
CA GLY A 76 -16.31 -5.93 17.96
C GLY A 76 -16.39 -7.26 17.19
N GLU A 77 -15.44 -7.48 16.26
CA GLU A 77 -15.28 -8.73 15.51
C GLU A 77 -14.54 -9.83 16.30
N LEU A 78 -13.87 -9.47 17.42
CA LEU A 78 -13.24 -10.43 18.32
C LEU A 78 -14.31 -11.19 19.13
N THR A 79 -15.21 -11.88 18.44
CA THR A 79 -16.07 -12.89 19.05
C THR A 79 -15.24 -14.11 19.43
N SER A 80 -15.78 -14.99 20.29
CA SER A 80 -15.12 -16.25 20.63
C SER A 80 -14.99 -17.12 19.38
N ARG A 81 -13.83 -17.05 18.72
CA ARG A 81 -13.48 -17.94 17.60
C ARG A 81 -12.69 -19.12 18.15
N ASP A 82 -12.96 -20.31 17.68
CA ASP A 82 -12.05 -21.43 17.90
C ASP A 82 -10.77 -21.28 17.04
N ILE A 83 -9.79 -22.15 17.26
CA ILE A 83 -8.50 -22.08 16.58
C ILE A 83 -8.66 -22.15 15.05
N ALA A 84 -9.53 -23.05 14.55
CA ALA A 84 -9.75 -23.23 13.12
C ALA A 84 -10.39 -21.99 12.48
N GLN A 85 -11.38 -21.41 13.16
CA GLN A 85 -12.02 -20.16 12.77
C GLN A 85 -11.01 -18.98 12.77
N GLY A 86 -10.13 -18.90 13.79
CA GLY A 86 -9.08 -17.90 13.86
C GLY A 86 -8.09 -18.01 12.69
N ILE A 87 -7.68 -19.23 12.35
CA ILE A 87 -6.83 -19.48 11.17
C ILE A 87 -7.55 -19.05 9.89
N ALA A 88 -8.81 -19.45 9.70
CA ALA A 88 -9.60 -19.08 8.51
C ALA A 88 -9.76 -17.57 8.37
N HIS A 89 -10.01 -16.86 9.47
CA HIS A 89 -10.09 -15.40 9.52
C HIS A 89 -8.76 -14.74 9.10
N SER A 90 -7.64 -15.13 9.70
CA SER A 90 -6.31 -14.64 9.31
C SER A 90 -6.03 -14.89 7.81
N ARG A 91 -6.37 -16.08 7.31
CA ARG A 91 -6.22 -16.42 5.88
C ARG A 91 -7.07 -15.55 4.95
N SER A 92 -8.24 -15.07 5.39
CA SER A 92 -9.05 -14.13 4.61
C SER A 92 -8.36 -12.78 4.46
N TRP A 93 -7.72 -12.27 5.52
CA TRP A 93 -6.90 -11.06 5.49
C TRP A 93 -5.69 -11.22 4.58
N HIS A 94 -5.01 -12.38 4.64
CA HIS A 94 -3.88 -12.66 3.75
C HIS A 94 -4.31 -12.56 2.29
N ARG A 95 -5.41 -13.23 1.88
CA ARG A 95 -5.91 -13.17 0.50
C ARG A 95 -6.24 -11.74 0.05
N ALA A 96 -6.91 -10.96 0.90
CA ALA A 96 -7.26 -9.59 0.58
C ALA A 96 -6.01 -8.71 0.38
N PHE A 97 -5.01 -8.83 1.27
CA PHE A 97 -3.82 -8.01 1.23
C PHE A 97 -2.80 -8.49 0.19
N GLU A 98 -2.79 -9.78 -0.16
CA GLU A 98 -2.07 -10.30 -1.33
C GLU A 98 -2.58 -9.70 -2.64
N ARG A 99 -3.89 -9.36 -2.72
CA ARG A 99 -4.45 -8.63 -3.89
C ARG A 99 -3.94 -7.19 -3.98
N ILE A 100 -3.51 -6.60 -2.89
CA ILE A 100 -2.82 -5.30 -2.88
C ILE A 100 -1.36 -5.49 -3.33
N GLU A 101 -0.63 -6.40 -2.68
CA GLU A 101 0.80 -6.60 -2.86
C GLU A 101 1.17 -7.19 -4.23
N PHE A 102 0.36 -8.15 -4.69
CA PHE A 102 0.59 -8.87 -5.96
C PHE A 102 -0.59 -8.72 -6.93
N GLY A 103 -1.32 -7.61 -6.84
CA GLY A 103 -2.45 -7.32 -7.73
C GLY A 103 -2.02 -6.73 -9.07
N LYS A 104 -3.02 -6.35 -9.89
CA LYS A 104 -2.82 -5.83 -11.25
C LYS A 104 -2.09 -4.49 -11.32
N ALA A 105 -2.24 -3.65 -10.30
CA ALA A 105 -1.76 -2.28 -10.33
C ALA A 105 -0.98 -1.95 -9.05
N PRO A 106 0.11 -1.17 -9.15
CA PRO A 106 0.82 -0.66 -7.99
C PRO A 106 -0.10 0.19 -7.10
N VAL A 107 0.12 0.14 -5.78
CA VAL A 107 -0.69 0.82 -4.78
C VAL A 107 0.14 1.81 -3.97
N VAL A 108 -0.35 3.05 -3.86
CA VAL A 108 0.19 4.10 -3.01
C VAL A 108 -0.73 4.27 -1.80
N ALA A 109 -0.24 4.04 -0.60
CA ALA A 109 -0.98 4.33 0.63
C ALA A 109 -0.72 5.76 1.10
N VAL A 110 -1.78 6.45 1.53
CA VAL A 110 -1.72 7.78 2.15
C VAL A 110 -2.05 7.63 3.64
N LEU A 111 -1.04 7.82 4.48
CA LEU A 111 -1.06 7.53 5.91
C LEU A 111 -1.17 8.82 6.71
N HIS A 112 -2.18 8.93 7.58
CA HIS A 112 -2.38 10.07 8.48
C HIS A 112 -3.04 9.61 9.78
N GLY A 113 -2.81 10.34 10.87
CA GLY A 113 -3.31 9.96 12.19
C GLY A 113 -2.94 8.51 12.53
N ALA A 114 -3.90 7.73 13.01
CA ALA A 114 -3.67 6.34 13.40
C ALA A 114 -3.36 5.42 12.20
N VAL A 115 -2.24 4.72 12.26
CA VAL A 115 -1.83 3.61 11.39
C VAL A 115 -1.47 2.43 12.29
N VAL A 116 -2.47 1.72 12.81
CA VAL A 116 -2.32 0.86 13.98
C VAL A 116 -2.75 -0.57 13.67
N GLY A 117 -2.00 -1.57 14.13
CA GLY A 117 -2.32 -2.98 14.00
C GLY A 117 -2.63 -3.38 12.55
N GLY A 118 -3.82 -3.91 12.27
CA GLY A 118 -4.28 -4.22 10.91
C GLY A 118 -4.19 -3.06 9.93
N GLY A 119 -4.25 -1.79 10.42
CA GLY A 119 -4.01 -0.59 9.61
C GLY A 119 -2.55 -0.45 9.17
N LEU A 120 -1.60 -0.85 10.01
CA LEU A 120 -0.19 -0.91 9.63
C LEU A 120 0.09 -2.14 8.74
N GLU A 121 -0.62 -3.24 8.94
CA GLU A 121 -0.50 -4.44 8.10
C GLU A 121 -0.95 -4.19 6.65
N ILE A 122 -2.09 -3.50 6.44
CA ILE A 122 -2.55 -3.12 5.09
C ILE A 122 -1.63 -2.08 4.45
N ALA A 123 -1.14 -1.10 5.23
CA ALA A 123 -0.16 -0.14 4.74
C ALA A 123 1.14 -0.83 4.27
N ALA A 124 1.60 -1.85 4.99
CA ALA A 124 2.78 -2.64 4.62
C ALA A 124 2.57 -3.50 3.36
N ALA A 125 1.33 -3.82 2.98
CA ALA A 125 1.02 -4.50 1.72
C ALA A 125 1.05 -3.56 0.51
N CYS A 126 1.00 -2.24 0.71
CA CYS A 126 1.09 -1.24 -0.35
C CYS A 126 2.55 -1.02 -0.78
N HIS A 127 2.76 -0.69 -2.06
CA HIS A 127 4.09 -0.54 -2.65
C HIS A 127 4.79 0.75 -2.23
N ILE A 128 4.06 1.85 -2.23
CA ILE A 128 4.54 3.18 -1.81
C ILE A 128 3.68 3.67 -0.65
N ARG A 129 4.30 4.33 0.32
CA ARG A 129 3.63 4.91 1.48
C ARG A 129 4.03 6.37 1.62
N VAL A 130 3.01 7.25 1.58
CA VAL A 130 3.11 8.68 1.87
C VAL A 130 2.58 8.89 3.26
N ALA A 131 3.35 9.45 4.16
CA ALA A 131 2.91 9.81 5.50
C ALA A 131 2.68 11.31 5.59
N GLU A 132 1.59 11.71 6.20
CA GLU A 132 1.44 13.06 6.73
C GLU A 132 2.16 13.18 8.08
N ALA A 133 2.58 14.38 8.46
CA ALA A 133 3.23 14.61 9.74
C ALA A 133 2.35 14.26 10.97
N SER A 134 1.05 14.09 10.77
CA SER A 134 0.09 13.61 11.77
C SER A 134 0.14 12.10 12.01
N ALA A 135 0.78 11.31 11.12
CA ALA A 135 0.77 9.85 11.19
C ALA A 135 1.55 9.32 12.39
N TYR A 136 1.02 8.27 13.01
CA TYR A 136 1.73 7.48 14.00
C TYR A 136 1.46 5.99 13.80
N TYR A 137 2.45 5.17 14.17
CA TYR A 137 2.49 3.74 13.91
C TYR A 137 2.57 2.95 15.21
N ALA A 138 1.73 1.92 15.36
CA ALA A 138 1.73 1.05 16.53
C ALA A 138 1.32 -0.38 16.18
N LEU A 139 1.81 -1.33 16.98
CA LEU A 139 1.40 -2.74 17.01
C LEU A 139 1.01 -3.13 18.43
N PRO A 140 -0.21 -2.79 18.87
CA PRO A 140 -0.61 -2.99 20.27
C PRO A 140 -1.08 -4.43 20.57
N GLU A 141 -0.91 -5.36 19.63
CA GLU A 141 -1.43 -6.74 19.72
C GLU A 141 -0.90 -7.46 20.96
N GLY A 142 0.38 -7.29 21.31
CA GLY A 142 0.98 -7.91 22.49
C GLY A 142 0.29 -7.52 23.79
N SER A 143 -0.07 -6.24 23.96
CA SER A 143 -0.79 -5.75 25.14
C SER A 143 -2.23 -6.25 25.23
N ARG A 144 -2.78 -6.76 24.13
CA ARG A 144 -4.15 -7.31 24.03
C ARG A 144 -4.19 -8.82 24.05
N GLY A 145 -3.04 -9.49 24.20
CA GLY A 145 -2.94 -10.94 24.21
C GLY A 145 -3.21 -11.60 22.85
N ILE A 146 -3.05 -10.86 21.74
CA ILE A 146 -3.21 -11.36 20.37
C ILE A 146 -1.92 -11.15 19.58
N PHE A 147 -1.88 -11.69 18.37
CA PHE A 147 -0.78 -11.54 17.43
C PHE A 147 -1.29 -10.91 16.13
N VAL A 148 -0.41 -10.29 15.34
CA VAL A 148 -0.76 -9.78 14.01
C VAL A 148 -1.23 -10.92 13.11
N GLY A 149 -2.29 -10.71 12.35
CA GLY A 149 -2.94 -11.77 11.58
C GLY A 149 -3.16 -11.44 10.09
N GLY A 150 -2.89 -10.20 9.67
CA GLY A 150 -3.07 -9.75 8.29
C GLY A 150 -1.82 -9.83 7.41
N GLY A 151 -0.76 -10.50 7.86
CA GLY A 151 0.50 -10.65 7.16
C GLY A 151 1.58 -9.64 7.57
N GLY A 152 1.34 -8.86 8.62
CA GLY A 152 2.30 -7.92 9.17
C GLY A 152 3.58 -8.58 9.65
N ALA A 153 3.50 -9.81 10.23
CA ALA A 153 4.66 -10.57 10.65
C ALA A 153 5.60 -10.97 9.49
N VAL A 154 5.11 -10.94 8.26
CA VAL A 154 5.92 -11.20 7.06
C VAL A 154 6.46 -9.90 6.48
N ARG A 155 5.61 -8.85 6.35
CA ARG A 155 5.94 -7.62 5.63
C ARG A 155 6.73 -6.62 6.46
N LEU A 156 6.33 -6.39 7.72
CA LEU A 156 6.96 -5.36 8.55
C LEU A 156 8.43 -5.64 8.88
N PRO A 157 8.85 -6.89 9.22
CA PRO A 157 10.27 -7.18 9.40
C PRO A 157 11.14 -6.88 8.18
N ARG A 158 10.59 -7.00 6.97
CA ARG A 158 11.28 -6.65 5.72
C ARG A 158 11.44 -5.15 5.54
N LEU A 159 10.53 -4.35 6.09
CA LEU A 159 10.59 -2.89 6.04
C LEU A 159 11.49 -2.30 7.12
N ILE A 160 11.33 -2.74 8.37
CA ILE A 160 11.93 -2.09 9.55
C ILE A 160 12.88 -2.98 10.34
N GLY A 161 13.00 -4.24 9.97
CA GLY A 161 13.75 -5.25 10.72
C GLY A 161 12.96 -5.85 11.89
N THR A 162 13.23 -7.12 12.18
CA THR A 162 12.51 -7.90 13.21
C THR A 162 12.61 -7.26 14.61
N ALA A 163 13.78 -6.73 14.97
CA ALA A 163 13.99 -6.15 16.28
C ALA A 163 13.06 -4.97 16.59
N ARG A 164 12.83 -4.07 15.61
CA ARG A 164 11.91 -2.94 15.79
C ARG A 164 10.45 -3.39 15.89
N MET A 165 10.05 -4.39 15.09
CA MET A 165 8.71 -4.97 15.22
C MET A 165 8.52 -5.62 16.60
N MET A 166 9.52 -6.34 17.13
CA MET A 166 9.49 -6.91 18.48
C MET A 166 9.34 -5.81 19.54
N ASP A 167 10.08 -4.71 19.43
CA ASP A 167 9.97 -3.58 20.36
C ASP A 167 8.54 -3.00 20.34
N MET A 168 7.97 -2.76 19.16
CA MET A 168 6.57 -2.28 19.03
C MET A 168 5.57 -3.22 19.71
N MET A 169 5.71 -4.53 19.52
CA MET A 169 4.75 -5.51 20.03
C MET A 169 4.94 -5.83 21.52
N LEU A 170 6.17 -5.88 22.00
CA LEU A 170 6.47 -6.23 23.39
C LEU A 170 6.31 -5.07 24.37
N THR A 171 6.71 -3.86 23.96
CA THR A 171 6.70 -2.68 24.83
C THR A 171 5.52 -1.75 24.57
N GLY A 172 4.83 -1.91 23.42
CA GLY A 172 3.81 -0.97 22.98
C GLY A 172 4.37 0.34 22.39
N ARG A 173 5.67 0.35 22.04
CA ARG A 173 6.30 1.54 21.45
C ARG A 173 5.55 1.99 20.21
N THR A 174 5.32 3.29 20.12
CA THR A 174 4.78 3.96 18.92
C THR A 174 5.89 4.74 18.24
N TYR A 175 5.83 4.82 16.90
CA TYR A 175 6.67 5.68 16.10
C TYR A 175 5.84 6.83 15.52
N GLY A 176 6.34 8.06 15.58
CA GLY A 176 5.78 9.20 14.86
C GLY A 176 6.13 9.14 13.36
N ALA A 177 5.60 10.09 12.60
CA ALA A 177 5.77 10.13 11.15
C ALA A 177 7.24 10.25 10.71
N GLU A 178 8.03 11.11 11.36
CA GLU A 178 9.45 11.31 11.07
C GLU A 178 10.28 10.07 11.41
N GLU A 179 10.08 9.49 12.59
CA GLU A 179 10.75 8.24 12.98
C GLU A 179 10.36 7.10 12.04
N GLY A 180 9.07 6.98 11.69
CA GLY A 180 8.56 5.99 10.75
C GLY A 180 9.21 6.11 9.37
N GLN A 181 9.43 7.32 8.87
CA GLN A 181 10.18 7.53 7.62
C GLN A 181 11.65 7.11 7.79
N ALA A 182 12.29 7.52 8.87
CA ALA A 182 13.71 7.22 9.11
C ALA A 182 14.00 5.71 9.18
N ILE A 183 13.04 4.90 9.65
CA ILE A 183 13.18 3.44 9.77
C ILE A 183 12.57 2.65 8.59
N GLY A 184 11.96 3.32 7.60
CA GLY A 184 11.46 2.70 6.38
C GLY A 184 9.98 2.31 6.37
N ILE A 185 9.17 2.73 7.37
CA ILE A 185 7.72 2.53 7.32
C ILE A 185 7.11 3.34 6.19
N SER A 186 7.52 4.59 5.99
CA SER A 186 7.06 5.43 4.88
C SER A 186 8.21 5.89 3.99
N HIS A 187 7.89 6.25 2.74
CA HIS A 187 8.86 6.73 1.75
C HIS A 187 8.88 8.25 1.67
N TYR A 188 7.73 8.88 1.86
CA TYR A 188 7.54 10.32 1.75
C TYR A 188 6.90 10.83 3.02
N LEU A 189 7.31 12.03 3.44
CA LEU A 189 6.72 12.79 4.53
C LEU A 189 6.24 14.12 3.99
N VAL A 190 4.98 14.46 4.26
CA VAL A 190 4.34 15.69 3.80
C VAL A 190 3.60 16.38 4.95
N PRO A 191 3.28 17.69 4.82
CA PRO A 191 2.42 18.38 5.78
C PRO A 191 1.05 17.71 5.91
N PRO A 192 0.35 17.88 7.05
CA PRO A 192 -1.03 17.44 7.22
C PRO A 192 -1.94 18.02 6.12
N GLY A 193 -2.78 17.16 5.52
CA GLY A 193 -3.70 17.52 4.44
C GLY A 193 -3.11 17.42 3.03
N ASP A 194 -1.79 17.31 2.87
CA ASP A 194 -1.13 17.21 1.55
C ASP A 194 -1.00 15.74 1.08
N GLY A 195 -1.32 14.76 1.93
CA GLY A 195 -1.07 13.35 1.67
C GLY A 195 -1.79 12.83 0.43
N LEU A 196 -3.09 13.12 0.29
CA LEU A 196 -3.87 12.63 -0.85
C LEU A 196 -3.36 13.22 -2.17
N ALA A 197 -3.05 14.50 -2.21
CA ALA A 197 -2.51 15.15 -3.40
C ALA A 197 -1.16 14.53 -3.81
N LYS A 198 -0.27 14.27 -2.84
CA LYS A 198 1.02 13.59 -3.08
C LYS A 198 0.83 12.15 -3.51
N GLY A 199 -0.12 11.42 -2.92
CA GLY A 199 -0.45 10.05 -3.31
C GLY A 199 -0.94 9.97 -4.76
N ILE A 200 -1.81 10.89 -5.18
CA ILE A 200 -2.29 10.98 -6.56
C ILE A 200 -1.14 11.33 -7.52
N GLU A 201 -0.32 12.32 -7.20
CA GLU A 201 0.86 12.68 -8.00
C GLU A 201 1.77 11.46 -8.26
N LEU A 202 2.03 10.66 -7.22
CA LEU A 202 2.86 9.46 -7.36
C LEU A 202 2.16 8.37 -8.18
N ALA A 203 0.84 8.19 -7.99
CA ALA A 203 0.06 7.24 -8.76
C ALA A 203 0.03 7.61 -10.25
N GLU A 204 -0.07 8.91 -10.59
CA GLU A 204 0.03 9.40 -11.98
C GLU A 204 1.39 9.11 -12.60
N ARG A 205 2.49 9.33 -11.85
CA ARG A 205 3.84 8.96 -12.29
C ARG A 205 3.95 7.45 -12.55
N ILE A 206 3.40 6.63 -11.64
CA ILE A 206 3.40 5.16 -11.77
C ILE A 206 2.56 4.71 -12.97
N ALA A 207 1.38 5.29 -13.15
CA ALA A 207 0.51 5.02 -14.30
C ALA A 207 1.18 5.40 -15.63
N GLY A 208 2.05 6.39 -15.59
CA GLY A 208 2.90 6.79 -16.70
C GLY A 208 4.00 5.80 -17.08
N ASN A 209 4.33 4.77 -16.31
CA ASN A 209 5.34 3.76 -16.65
C ASN A 209 4.83 2.73 -17.67
N ALA A 210 5.74 2.00 -18.31
CA ALA A 210 5.38 0.84 -19.11
C ALA A 210 4.76 -0.25 -18.20
N PRO A 211 3.61 -0.83 -18.56
CA PRO A 211 2.92 -1.83 -17.74
C PRO A 211 3.79 -3.04 -17.39
N MET A 212 4.59 -3.52 -18.34
CA MET A 212 5.52 -4.63 -18.11
C MET A 212 6.59 -4.28 -17.06
N THR A 213 7.05 -3.03 -17.03
CA THR A 213 7.99 -2.57 -16.00
C THR A 213 7.34 -2.53 -14.63
N ASN A 214 6.11 -2.01 -14.52
CA ASN A 214 5.37 -2.02 -13.26
C ASN A 214 5.11 -3.47 -12.77
N PHE A 215 4.76 -4.38 -13.67
CA PHE A 215 4.63 -5.81 -13.36
C PHE A 215 5.96 -6.38 -12.81
N ALA A 216 7.08 -6.14 -13.49
CA ALA A 216 8.38 -6.62 -13.04
C ALA A 216 8.73 -6.11 -11.63
N VAL A 217 8.49 -4.82 -11.37
CA VAL A 217 8.79 -4.19 -10.06
C VAL A 217 7.88 -4.72 -8.95
N THR A 218 6.59 -4.93 -9.20
CA THR A 218 5.65 -5.33 -8.13
C THR A 218 5.56 -6.85 -7.96
N GLN A 219 5.77 -7.62 -9.03
CA GLN A 219 5.57 -9.08 -9.00
C GLN A 219 6.88 -9.86 -8.93
N VAL A 220 7.92 -9.40 -9.60
CA VAL A 220 9.15 -10.18 -9.77
C VAL A 220 10.24 -9.74 -8.81
N LEU A 221 10.47 -8.42 -8.67
CA LEU A 221 11.51 -7.89 -7.78
C LEU A 221 11.42 -8.40 -6.33
N PRO A 222 10.24 -8.45 -5.67
CA PRO A 222 10.15 -9.00 -4.32
C PRO A 222 10.56 -10.48 -4.24
N ARG A 223 10.23 -11.26 -5.26
CA ARG A 223 10.58 -12.69 -5.34
C ARG A 223 12.07 -12.91 -5.60
N ILE A 224 12.69 -12.05 -6.42
CA ILE A 224 14.15 -12.04 -6.61
C ILE A 224 14.84 -11.76 -5.28
N ALA A 225 14.38 -10.75 -4.53
CA ALA A 225 14.97 -10.37 -3.25
C ALA A 225 14.91 -11.47 -2.17
N GLU A 226 14.00 -12.43 -2.33
CA GLU A 226 13.82 -13.57 -1.40
C GLU A 226 14.46 -14.87 -1.91
N SER A 227 14.93 -14.90 -3.16
CA SER A 227 15.57 -16.09 -3.74
C SER A 227 17.05 -16.18 -3.35
N ASP A 228 17.63 -17.36 -3.58
CA ASP A 228 19.08 -17.48 -3.58
C ASP A 228 19.71 -16.64 -4.72
N PRO A 229 20.96 -16.16 -4.59
CA PRO A 229 21.54 -15.28 -5.59
C PRO A 229 21.61 -15.87 -7.02
N ALA A 230 21.85 -17.18 -7.16
CA ALA A 230 21.97 -17.80 -8.50
C ALA A 230 20.62 -17.82 -9.22
N SER A 231 19.55 -18.23 -8.54
CA SER A 231 18.17 -18.18 -9.05
C SER A 231 17.71 -16.74 -9.29
N GLY A 232 18.09 -15.83 -8.40
CA GLY A 232 17.78 -14.40 -8.52
C GLY A 232 18.36 -13.77 -9.77
N TYR A 233 19.64 -13.98 -10.07
CA TYR A 233 20.30 -13.45 -11.27
C TYR A 233 19.70 -14.01 -12.57
N VAL A 234 19.33 -15.28 -12.61
CA VAL A 234 18.65 -15.86 -13.78
C VAL A 234 17.28 -15.21 -13.97
N THR A 235 16.50 -15.07 -12.90
CA THR A 235 15.18 -14.45 -12.95
C THR A 235 15.28 -12.97 -13.38
N GLU A 236 16.25 -12.23 -12.85
CA GLU A 236 16.52 -10.84 -13.22
C GLU A 236 16.86 -10.72 -14.71
N ALA A 237 17.74 -11.57 -15.22
CA ALA A 237 18.12 -11.56 -16.64
C ALA A 237 16.92 -11.81 -17.56
N LEU A 238 16.06 -12.77 -17.19
CA LEU A 238 14.85 -13.10 -17.96
C LEU A 238 13.84 -11.94 -17.96
N ILE A 239 13.53 -11.36 -16.79
CA ILE A 239 12.54 -10.29 -16.71
C ILE A 239 13.07 -8.99 -17.33
N ALA A 240 14.38 -8.71 -17.23
CA ALA A 240 15.00 -7.59 -17.91
C ALA A 240 14.89 -7.70 -19.44
N ALA A 241 15.14 -8.89 -19.99
CA ALA A 241 14.98 -9.16 -21.42
C ALA A 241 13.52 -9.02 -21.88
N ILE A 242 12.57 -9.55 -21.11
CA ILE A 242 11.13 -9.44 -21.38
C ILE A 242 10.70 -7.95 -21.38
N ALA A 243 11.08 -7.19 -20.35
CA ALA A 243 10.73 -5.78 -20.25
C ALA A 243 11.34 -4.94 -21.39
N GLN A 244 12.58 -5.21 -21.80
CA GLN A 244 13.22 -4.55 -22.96
C GLN A 244 12.58 -4.96 -24.30
N GLY A 245 12.04 -6.17 -24.37
CA GLY A 245 11.34 -6.70 -25.55
C GLY A 245 9.96 -6.07 -25.79
N ASP A 246 9.36 -5.46 -24.77
CA ASP A 246 8.05 -4.84 -24.83
C ASP A 246 8.05 -3.61 -25.76
N ASP A 247 7.00 -3.48 -26.59
CA ASP A 247 6.94 -2.42 -27.60
C ASP A 247 6.79 -1.02 -26.99
N GLU A 248 6.11 -0.90 -25.87
CA GLU A 248 5.99 0.37 -25.15
C GLU A 248 7.33 0.77 -24.53
N ALA A 249 8.10 -0.18 -24.00
CA ALA A 249 9.45 0.07 -23.51
C ALA A 249 10.41 0.54 -24.64
N LYS A 250 10.35 -0.10 -25.81
CA LYS A 250 11.11 0.31 -27.01
C LYS A 250 10.75 1.73 -27.45
N ALA A 251 9.44 2.07 -27.49
CA ALA A 251 8.99 3.40 -27.86
C ALA A 251 9.50 4.48 -26.86
N ARG A 252 9.51 4.19 -25.56
CA ARG A 252 10.04 5.07 -24.52
C ARG A 252 11.55 5.26 -24.64
N LEU A 253 12.29 4.18 -24.85
CA LEU A 253 13.73 4.24 -25.05
C LEU A 253 14.08 5.08 -26.28
N LYS A 254 13.36 4.90 -27.39
CA LYS A 254 13.50 5.74 -28.60
C LYS A 254 13.23 7.22 -28.29
N ALA A 255 12.14 7.54 -27.59
CA ALA A 255 11.84 8.92 -27.19
C ALA A 255 12.93 9.54 -26.31
N PHE A 256 13.54 8.75 -25.42
CA PHE A 256 14.66 9.19 -24.59
C PHE A 256 15.92 9.48 -25.42
N LEU A 257 16.29 8.58 -26.34
CA LEU A 257 17.45 8.77 -27.24
C LEU A 257 17.28 9.99 -28.14
N GLU A 258 16.06 10.27 -28.59
CA GLU A 258 15.69 11.45 -29.36
C GLU A 258 15.53 12.73 -28.51
N LYS A 259 15.88 12.69 -27.22
CA LYS A 259 15.77 13.81 -26.26
C LYS A 259 14.34 14.36 -26.10
N ARG A 260 13.32 13.58 -26.42
CA ARG A 260 11.89 13.93 -26.25
C ARG A 260 11.33 13.53 -24.86
N ALA A 261 12.06 12.69 -24.11
CA ALA A 261 11.69 12.29 -22.76
C ALA A 261 12.37 13.19 -21.70
N PRO A 262 11.73 13.43 -20.54
CA PRO A 262 12.31 14.21 -19.47
C PRO A 262 13.60 13.54 -18.94
N LYS A 263 14.60 14.37 -18.61
CA LYS A 263 15.82 13.90 -17.96
C LYS A 263 15.56 13.60 -16.50
N VAL A 264 16.31 12.64 -15.95
CA VAL A 264 16.32 12.41 -14.49
C VAL A 264 16.88 13.67 -13.81
N VAL A 265 16.07 14.31 -13.00
CA VAL A 265 16.43 15.52 -12.24
C VAL A 265 16.38 15.18 -10.76
N ARG A 266 17.37 15.62 -9.99
CA ARG A 266 17.33 15.53 -8.54
C ARG A 266 16.20 16.42 -8.03
N GLU A 267 15.20 15.84 -7.35
CA GLU A 267 14.21 16.65 -6.62
C GLU A 267 14.94 17.48 -5.56
N ARG A 268 14.87 18.81 -5.70
CA ARG A 268 15.39 19.70 -4.66
C ARG A 268 14.44 19.59 -3.46
N ALA A 269 14.98 19.28 -2.27
CA ALA A 269 14.23 19.46 -1.03
C ALA A 269 13.65 20.88 -1.04
N ARG A 270 12.32 21.00 -0.93
CA ARG A 270 11.67 22.31 -0.77
C ARG A 270 12.25 22.94 0.48
N GLY A 271 13.10 23.96 0.30
CA GLY A 271 13.78 24.68 1.38
C GLY A 271 12.74 25.20 2.36
N LYS A 272 13.04 25.05 3.65
CA LYS A 272 12.35 25.77 4.71
C LYS A 272 12.43 27.25 4.32
N SER A 273 11.31 27.86 3.92
CA SER A 273 11.22 29.32 3.80
C SER A 273 11.53 29.88 5.19
N ALA A 274 12.72 30.46 5.33
CA ALA A 274 13.05 31.27 6.50
C ALA A 274 12.04 32.43 6.52
N ARG A 275 11.11 32.39 7.44
CA ARG A 275 10.36 33.59 7.85
C ARG A 275 11.22 34.27 8.91
N HIS A 276 11.77 35.40 8.52
CA HIS A 276 12.26 36.44 9.45
C HIS A 276 11.07 37.18 10.06
#